data_0b0128c6d0b94441f14bf76b3e28c4c2
#
_entry.id   0b0128c6d0b94441f14bf76b3e28c4c2
#
_cell.length_a   1.000
_cell.length_b   1.000
_cell.length_c   1.000
_cell.angle_alpha   90.00
_cell.angle_beta   90.00
_cell.angle_gamma   90.00
#
_symmetry.space_group_name_H-M   'P 1'
#
loop_
_entity.id
_entity.type
_entity.pdbx_description
1 polymer ?
#
loop_
_entity_poly.entity_id
_entity_poly.type
_entity_poly.pdbx_seq_one_letter_code
_entity_poly.pdbx_strand_id
1 'polypeptide(L)'
;MSESPESAVNSQSLKSGYEFYLKGHALGREGRHEDALLAFSQALSLDPNLAIAWAGKGFALGKLGRYEEEIECCEKAISLDPYCVDAWNNKGFALGMLGRFQDKLECCERTLQIDPESATAWNNKGVALGMLGRFEAEIQCCDRALELRPRYLSAWVNRGYAFGKLKWFEEEIICYDRALRIYPFYFSALIKKGIALINLKRYTDAIDVLDRAHSIELGNAKALYLKGLCLSMLGKHEAAVDCLEQALEINSTIADAWVVMSNSCFMLGRLEESARAFDKAYYIDVKDVRSGLVKGLSLLKMGKFDDAIRSFSNVLGVLLR
;
A
#
# COMPACT_ATOMS: atom_id res chain seq x y z
N MET A 1 -22.13 -4.50 -58.03
CA MET A 1 -21.59 -3.19 -57.59
C MET A 1 -20.17 -3.51 -57.12
N SER A 2 -19.18 -3.12 -57.93
CA SER A 2 -17.77 -3.33 -57.59
C SER A 2 -17.36 -2.31 -56.55
N GLU A 3 -16.84 -2.76 -55.39
CA GLU A 3 -16.23 -1.87 -54.39
C GLU A 3 -15.11 -1.05 -55.07
N SER A 4 -15.04 0.23 -54.76
CA SER A 4 -13.97 1.06 -55.29
C SER A 4 -12.61 0.59 -54.73
N PRO A 5 -11.49 0.74 -55.48
CA PRO A 5 -10.16 0.34 -54.99
C PRO A 5 -9.76 1.00 -53.69
N GLU A 6 -10.24 2.24 -53.45
CA GLU A 6 -10.01 2.99 -52.19
C GLU A 6 -10.74 2.36 -51.00
N SER A 7 -11.95 1.80 -51.16
CA SER A 7 -12.67 1.12 -50.09
C SER A 7 -12.03 -0.23 -49.73
N ALA A 8 -11.46 -0.93 -50.70
CA ALA A 8 -10.75 -2.20 -50.50
C ALA A 8 -9.40 -1.96 -49.75
N VAL A 9 -8.63 -0.94 -50.13
CA VAL A 9 -7.36 -0.59 -49.45
C VAL A 9 -7.63 -0.13 -48.02
N ASN A 10 -8.69 0.61 -47.80
CA ASN A 10 -9.06 1.10 -46.47
C ASN A 10 -9.51 -0.06 -45.56
N SER A 11 -10.28 -1.01 -46.11
CA SER A 11 -10.71 -2.19 -45.32
C SER A 11 -9.55 -3.13 -44.96
N GLN A 12 -8.51 -3.22 -45.81
CA GLN A 12 -7.33 -4.03 -45.54
C GLN A 12 -6.38 -3.40 -44.52
N SER A 13 -6.23 -2.04 -44.51
CA SER A 13 -5.44 -1.32 -43.51
C SER A 13 -6.10 -1.39 -42.13
N LEU A 14 -7.42 -1.27 -42.03
CA LEU A 14 -8.19 -1.42 -40.79
C LEU A 14 -8.05 -2.83 -40.21
N LYS A 15 -8.08 -3.87 -41.05
CA LYS A 15 -7.82 -5.24 -40.60
C LYS A 15 -6.42 -5.43 -40.04
N SER A 16 -5.41 -4.90 -40.73
CA SER A 16 -4.02 -4.93 -40.25
C SER A 16 -3.82 -4.12 -38.96
N GLY A 17 -4.47 -2.97 -38.81
CA GLY A 17 -4.44 -2.18 -37.59
C GLY A 17 -4.97 -2.94 -36.38
N TYR A 18 -6.09 -3.64 -36.54
CA TYR A 18 -6.66 -4.49 -35.48
C TYR A 18 -5.78 -5.69 -35.13
N GLU A 19 -5.10 -6.30 -36.11
CA GLU A 19 -4.14 -7.39 -35.87
C GLU A 19 -2.95 -6.93 -35.00
N PHE A 20 -2.40 -5.74 -35.27
CA PHE A 20 -1.35 -5.16 -34.44
C PHE A 20 -1.86 -4.82 -33.03
N TYR A 21 -3.11 -4.35 -32.88
CA TYR A 21 -3.72 -4.18 -31.56
C TYR A 21 -3.78 -5.50 -30.78
N LEU A 22 -4.25 -6.60 -31.40
CA LEU A 22 -4.29 -7.92 -30.76
C LEU A 22 -2.89 -8.40 -30.35
N LYS A 23 -1.89 -8.17 -31.19
CA LYS A 23 -0.48 -8.47 -30.88
C LYS A 23 0.01 -7.66 -29.68
N GLY A 24 -0.28 -6.36 -29.64
CA GLY A 24 0.07 -5.48 -28.51
C GLY A 24 -0.58 -5.94 -27.20
N HIS A 25 -1.86 -6.33 -27.27
CA HIS A 25 -2.59 -6.86 -26.13
C HIS A 25 -1.99 -8.19 -25.62
N ALA A 26 -1.60 -9.10 -26.51
CA ALA A 26 -0.92 -10.35 -26.13
C ALA A 26 0.43 -10.06 -25.45
N LEU A 27 1.25 -9.21 -26.04
CA LEU A 27 2.54 -8.80 -25.47
C LEU A 27 2.40 -8.13 -24.10
N GLY A 28 1.38 -7.28 -23.93
CA GLY A 28 1.07 -6.67 -22.64
C GLY A 28 0.73 -7.68 -21.54
N ARG A 29 0.03 -8.76 -21.90
CA ARG A 29 -0.27 -9.88 -20.99
C ARG A 29 0.97 -10.70 -20.61
N GLU A 30 1.96 -10.76 -21.49
CA GLU A 30 3.27 -11.38 -21.24
C GLU A 30 4.21 -10.48 -20.42
N GLY A 31 3.80 -9.25 -20.10
CA GLY A 31 4.63 -8.26 -19.38
C GLY A 31 5.67 -7.55 -20.28
N ARG A 32 5.64 -7.74 -21.61
CA ARG A 32 6.54 -7.11 -22.60
C ARG A 32 6.00 -5.75 -23.02
N HIS A 33 6.04 -4.80 -22.09
CA HIS A 33 5.32 -3.53 -22.24
C HIS A 33 5.91 -2.61 -23.32
N GLU A 34 7.25 -2.61 -23.52
CA GLU A 34 7.88 -1.87 -24.62
C GLU A 34 7.47 -2.45 -25.99
N ASP A 35 7.46 -3.78 -26.13
CA ASP A 35 7.02 -4.43 -27.38
C ASP A 35 5.53 -4.19 -27.64
N ALA A 36 4.71 -4.20 -26.58
CA ALA A 36 3.30 -3.88 -26.66
C ALA A 36 3.09 -2.42 -27.14
N LEU A 37 3.87 -1.46 -26.61
CA LEU A 37 3.83 -0.06 -27.00
C LEU A 37 4.15 0.12 -28.49
N LEU A 38 5.16 -0.62 -29.03
CA LEU A 38 5.49 -0.62 -30.44
C LEU A 38 4.33 -1.19 -31.30
N ALA A 39 3.74 -2.29 -30.88
CA ALA A 39 2.63 -2.92 -31.61
C ALA A 39 1.39 -2.01 -31.63
N PHE A 40 1.03 -1.36 -30.50
CA PHE A 40 -0.06 -0.37 -30.47
C PHE A 40 0.24 0.85 -31.35
N SER A 41 1.49 1.30 -31.39
CA SER A 41 1.90 2.41 -32.26
C SER A 41 1.79 2.04 -33.74
N GLN A 42 2.11 0.78 -34.12
CA GLN A 42 1.87 0.27 -35.46
C GLN A 42 0.37 0.17 -35.78
N ALA A 43 -0.45 -0.30 -34.84
CA ALA A 43 -1.92 -0.29 -35.01
C ALA A 43 -2.45 1.11 -35.33
N LEU A 44 -1.99 2.12 -34.57
CA LEU A 44 -2.42 3.51 -34.70
C LEU A 44 -1.85 4.21 -35.94
N SER A 45 -0.74 3.75 -36.49
CA SER A 45 -0.23 4.25 -37.78
C SER A 45 -1.11 3.78 -38.95
N LEU A 46 -1.80 2.65 -38.81
CA LEU A 46 -2.71 2.09 -39.80
C LEU A 46 -4.16 2.57 -39.59
N ASP A 47 -4.57 2.72 -38.35
CA ASP A 47 -5.88 3.26 -37.96
C ASP A 47 -5.74 4.20 -36.76
N PRO A 48 -5.57 5.52 -37.00
CA PRO A 48 -5.47 6.53 -35.95
C PRO A 48 -6.75 6.68 -35.10
N ASN A 49 -7.90 6.18 -35.58
CA ASN A 49 -9.19 6.28 -34.92
C ASN A 49 -9.56 5.03 -34.08
N LEU A 50 -8.65 4.07 -33.95
CA LEU A 50 -8.86 2.87 -33.15
C LEU A 50 -8.74 3.18 -31.67
N ALA A 51 -9.85 3.57 -31.03
CA ALA A 51 -9.90 4.00 -29.62
C ALA A 51 -9.28 2.94 -28.66
N ILE A 52 -9.57 1.65 -28.89
CA ILE A 52 -9.02 0.56 -28.05
C ILE A 52 -7.49 0.44 -28.16
N ALA A 53 -6.90 0.80 -29.31
CA ALA A 53 -5.44 0.81 -29.45
C ALA A 53 -4.79 1.99 -28.70
N TRP A 54 -5.46 3.15 -28.67
CA TRP A 54 -5.04 4.26 -27.80
C TRP A 54 -5.11 3.89 -26.32
N ALA A 55 -6.19 3.26 -25.87
CA ALA A 55 -6.32 2.77 -24.49
C ALA A 55 -5.24 1.73 -24.15
N GLY A 56 -4.96 0.78 -25.09
CA GLY A 56 -3.89 -0.20 -24.93
C GLY A 56 -2.49 0.42 -24.89
N LYS A 57 -2.24 1.44 -25.72
CA LYS A 57 -0.99 2.22 -25.70
C LYS A 57 -0.82 2.94 -24.36
N GLY A 58 -1.88 3.57 -23.84
CA GLY A 58 -1.90 4.18 -22.52
C GLY A 58 -1.56 3.16 -21.43
N PHE A 59 -2.22 2.01 -21.40
CA PHE A 59 -1.93 0.93 -20.46
C PHE A 59 -0.46 0.51 -20.46
N ALA A 60 0.15 0.32 -21.65
CA ALA A 60 1.55 -0.04 -21.77
C ALA A 60 2.48 1.06 -21.20
N LEU A 61 2.17 2.33 -21.49
CA LEU A 61 2.88 3.49 -20.92
C LEU A 61 2.79 3.53 -19.37
N GLY A 62 1.60 3.30 -18.82
CA GLY A 62 1.39 3.23 -17.37
C GLY A 62 2.20 2.13 -16.70
N LYS A 63 2.34 0.96 -17.35
CA LYS A 63 3.21 -0.12 -16.86
C LYS A 63 4.70 0.23 -16.90
N LEU A 64 5.09 1.15 -17.78
CA LEU A 64 6.44 1.71 -17.86
C LEU A 64 6.66 2.94 -16.95
N GLY A 65 5.64 3.34 -16.16
CA GLY A 65 5.69 4.49 -15.26
C GLY A 65 5.57 5.86 -15.94
N ARG A 66 5.16 5.91 -17.24
CA ARG A 66 5.01 7.11 -18.07
C ARG A 66 3.59 7.64 -17.97
N TYR A 67 3.19 8.09 -16.76
CA TYR A 67 1.79 8.36 -16.41
C TYR A 67 1.18 9.55 -17.15
N GLU A 68 1.93 10.61 -17.43
CA GLU A 68 1.46 11.77 -18.19
C GLU A 68 1.11 11.35 -19.63
N GLU A 69 1.96 10.56 -20.28
CA GLU A 69 1.71 10.06 -21.62
C GLU A 69 0.57 9.02 -21.66
N GLU A 70 0.41 8.24 -20.57
CA GLU A 70 -0.77 7.37 -20.38
C GLU A 70 -2.06 8.19 -20.42
N ILE A 71 -2.11 9.32 -19.69
CA ILE A 71 -3.28 10.20 -19.64
C ILE A 71 -3.59 10.74 -21.05
N GLU A 72 -2.59 11.25 -21.79
CA GLU A 72 -2.78 11.77 -23.15
C GLU A 72 -3.36 10.69 -24.10
N CYS A 73 -2.83 9.48 -24.05
CA CYS A 73 -3.36 8.37 -24.84
C CYS A 73 -4.81 8.02 -24.44
N CYS A 74 -5.10 7.97 -23.14
CA CYS A 74 -6.46 7.72 -22.65
C CYS A 74 -7.43 8.83 -23.05
N GLU A 75 -7.03 10.10 -23.01
CA GLU A 75 -7.86 11.24 -23.47
C GLU A 75 -8.16 11.13 -24.96
N LYS A 76 -7.19 10.70 -25.75
CA LYS A 76 -7.42 10.44 -27.17
C LYS A 76 -8.41 9.29 -27.37
N ALA A 77 -8.26 8.20 -26.63
CA ALA A 77 -9.22 7.08 -26.67
C ALA A 77 -10.63 7.52 -26.30
N ILE A 78 -10.79 8.30 -25.21
CA ILE A 78 -12.07 8.83 -24.73
C ILE A 78 -12.68 9.81 -25.74
N SER A 79 -11.87 10.62 -26.43
CA SER A 79 -12.37 11.54 -27.46
C SER A 79 -12.94 10.81 -28.67
N LEU A 80 -12.44 9.61 -28.98
CA LEU A 80 -12.90 8.75 -30.07
C LEU A 80 -14.07 7.87 -29.64
N ASP A 81 -14.02 7.34 -28.43
CA ASP A 81 -15.08 6.52 -27.82
C ASP A 81 -15.27 6.93 -26.35
N PRO A 82 -16.26 7.79 -26.02
CA PRO A 82 -16.56 8.18 -24.63
C PRO A 82 -16.99 7.03 -23.71
N TYR A 83 -17.37 5.89 -24.27
CA TYR A 83 -17.78 4.68 -23.53
C TYR A 83 -16.63 3.67 -23.34
N CYS A 84 -15.41 4.00 -23.74
CA CYS A 84 -14.24 3.14 -23.56
C CYS A 84 -13.88 3.04 -22.06
N VAL A 85 -14.40 2.02 -21.37
CA VAL A 85 -14.19 1.75 -19.94
C VAL A 85 -12.69 1.61 -19.62
N ASP A 86 -11.94 0.93 -20.47
CA ASP A 86 -10.49 0.74 -20.26
C ASP A 86 -9.74 2.05 -20.24
N ALA A 87 -10.09 2.99 -21.12
CA ALA A 87 -9.47 4.31 -21.17
C ALA A 87 -9.75 5.12 -19.89
N TRP A 88 -11.00 5.10 -19.40
CA TRP A 88 -11.34 5.76 -18.14
C TRP A 88 -10.62 5.14 -16.95
N ASN A 89 -10.54 3.80 -16.86
CA ASN A 89 -9.83 3.08 -15.80
C ASN A 89 -8.33 3.38 -15.81
N ASN A 90 -7.70 3.34 -16.98
CA ASN A 90 -6.27 3.61 -17.13
C ASN A 90 -5.95 5.07 -16.79
N LYS A 91 -6.75 6.04 -17.30
CA LYS A 91 -6.63 7.45 -16.91
C LYS A 91 -6.73 7.64 -15.40
N GLY A 92 -7.73 7.01 -14.76
CA GLY A 92 -7.91 7.06 -13.31
C GLY A 92 -6.75 6.43 -12.55
N PHE A 93 -6.14 5.37 -13.09
CA PHE A 93 -4.93 4.78 -12.50
C PHE A 93 -3.74 5.75 -12.56
N ALA A 94 -3.43 6.29 -13.73
CA ALA A 94 -2.34 7.23 -13.92
C ALA A 94 -2.48 8.48 -13.04
N LEU A 95 -3.69 9.05 -12.98
CA LEU A 95 -4.02 10.18 -12.09
C LEU A 95 -3.78 9.84 -10.62
N GLY A 96 -4.12 8.62 -10.21
CA GLY A 96 -3.85 8.14 -8.86
C GLY A 96 -2.36 8.04 -8.54
N MET A 97 -1.54 7.59 -9.49
CA MET A 97 -0.07 7.51 -9.34
C MET A 97 0.57 8.91 -9.26
N LEU A 98 -0.04 9.91 -9.91
CA LEU A 98 0.37 11.31 -9.84
C LEU A 98 -0.21 12.07 -8.63
N GLY A 99 -0.96 11.40 -7.73
CA GLY A 99 -1.57 12.03 -6.56
C GLY A 99 -2.81 12.89 -6.86
N ARG A 100 -3.32 12.85 -8.10
CA ARG A 100 -4.50 13.62 -8.55
C ARG A 100 -5.78 12.86 -8.21
N PHE A 101 -6.05 12.69 -6.92
CA PHE A 101 -7.11 11.80 -6.44
C PHE A 101 -8.54 12.28 -6.75
N GLN A 102 -8.75 13.61 -6.85
CA GLN A 102 -10.05 14.15 -7.23
C GLN A 102 -10.36 13.83 -8.71
N ASP A 103 -9.39 13.99 -9.61
CA ASP A 103 -9.55 13.67 -11.03
C ASP A 103 -9.72 12.15 -11.23
N LYS A 104 -9.00 11.32 -10.42
CA LYS A 104 -9.23 9.87 -10.38
C LYS A 104 -10.66 9.54 -9.99
N LEU A 105 -11.23 10.23 -9.01
CA LEU A 105 -12.62 10.01 -8.57
C LEU A 105 -13.59 10.27 -9.73
N GLU A 106 -13.40 11.34 -10.49
CA GLU A 106 -14.23 11.64 -11.68
C GLU A 106 -14.14 10.54 -12.74
N CYS A 107 -12.93 10.00 -13.00
CA CYS A 107 -12.77 8.87 -13.91
C CYS A 107 -13.55 7.63 -13.43
N CYS A 108 -13.49 7.31 -12.14
CA CYS A 108 -14.26 6.21 -11.57
C CYS A 108 -15.77 6.42 -11.68
N GLU A 109 -16.23 7.65 -11.49
CA GLU A 109 -17.66 8.00 -11.66
C GLU A 109 -18.11 7.86 -13.11
N ARG A 110 -17.29 8.24 -14.08
CA ARG A 110 -17.57 8.01 -15.50
C ARG A 110 -17.61 6.51 -15.83
N THR A 111 -16.64 5.74 -15.30
CA THR A 111 -16.69 4.27 -15.45
C THR A 111 -17.98 3.67 -14.91
N LEU A 112 -18.44 4.12 -13.72
CA LEU A 112 -19.68 3.64 -13.10
C LEU A 112 -20.96 4.12 -13.78
N GLN A 113 -20.92 5.24 -14.50
CA GLN A 113 -22.03 5.65 -15.37
C GLN A 113 -22.18 4.73 -16.59
N ILE A 114 -21.07 4.16 -17.08
CA ILE A 114 -21.05 3.24 -18.22
C ILE A 114 -21.37 1.81 -17.74
N ASP A 115 -20.73 1.35 -16.67
CA ASP A 115 -20.91 0.02 -16.06
C ASP A 115 -21.14 0.15 -14.53
N PRO A 116 -22.41 0.29 -14.10
CA PRO A 116 -22.76 0.41 -12.68
C PRO A 116 -22.48 -0.86 -11.85
N GLU A 117 -22.29 -2.01 -12.52
CA GLU A 117 -22.04 -3.29 -11.85
C GLU A 117 -20.56 -3.67 -11.82
N SER A 118 -19.67 -2.76 -12.20
CA SER A 118 -18.23 -2.97 -12.13
C SER A 118 -17.72 -2.95 -10.68
N ALA A 119 -17.53 -4.13 -10.09
CA ALA A 119 -16.92 -4.25 -8.75
C ALA A 119 -15.54 -3.60 -8.68
N THR A 120 -14.79 -3.62 -9.79
CA THR A 120 -13.48 -2.99 -9.90
C THR A 120 -13.57 -1.47 -9.84
N ALA A 121 -14.52 -0.88 -10.56
CA ALA A 121 -14.74 0.57 -10.56
C ALA A 121 -15.20 1.08 -9.18
N TRP A 122 -16.10 0.34 -8.52
CA TRP A 122 -16.50 0.64 -7.14
C TRP A 122 -15.32 0.61 -6.18
N ASN A 123 -14.48 -0.43 -6.23
CA ASN A 123 -13.28 -0.51 -5.40
C ASN A 123 -12.31 0.65 -5.70
N ASN A 124 -12.10 1.00 -6.98
CA ASN A 124 -11.22 2.10 -7.36
C ASN A 124 -11.77 3.46 -6.91
N LYS A 125 -13.10 3.66 -6.95
CA LYS A 125 -13.78 4.83 -6.37
C LYS A 125 -13.52 4.90 -4.87
N GLY A 126 -13.66 3.78 -4.15
CA GLY A 126 -13.35 3.68 -2.73
C GLY A 126 -11.91 4.10 -2.43
N VAL A 127 -10.94 3.55 -3.15
CA VAL A 127 -9.52 3.92 -3.00
C VAL A 127 -9.30 5.43 -3.21
N ALA A 128 -9.92 6.03 -4.23
CA ALA A 128 -9.80 7.47 -4.47
C ALA A 128 -10.36 8.29 -3.30
N LEU A 129 -11.52 7.90 -2.77
CA LEU A 129 -12.14 8.51 -1.59
C LEU A 129 -11.27 8.38 -0.34
N GLY A 130 -10.69 7.21 -0.10
CA GLY A 130 -9.78 6.96 1.02
C GLY A 130 -8.53 7.83 0.96
N MET A 131 -7.95 8.02 -0.23
CA MET A 131 -6.80 8.92 -0.43
C MET A 131 -7.17 10.40 -0.22
N LEU A 132 -8.45 10.75 -0.37
CA LEU A 132 -9.01 12.07 -0.02
C LEU A 132 -9.44 12.17 1.45
N GLY A 133 -9.21 11.13 2.27
CA GLY A 133 -9.56 11.08 3.69
C GLY A 133 -11.05 10.84 3.96
N ARG A 134 -11.85 10.45 2.95
CA ARG A 134 -13.30 10.21 3.05
C ARG A 134 -13.57 8.73 3.32
N PHE A 135 -13.16 8.25 4.51
CA PHE A 135 -13.11 6.81 4.83
C PHE A 135 -14.48 6.14 4.91
N GLU A 136 -15.52 6.84 5.41
CA GLU A 136 -16.88 6.30 5.43
C GLU A 136 -17.43 6.05 4.01
N ALA A 137 -17.14 6.95 3.09
CA ALA A 137 -17.53 6.79 1.69
C ALA A 137 -16.70 5.70 0.99
N GLU A 138 -15.42 5.52 1.37
CA GLU A 138 -14.59 4.39 0.94
C GLU A 138 -15.24 3.06 1.34
N ILE A 139 -15.69 2.93 2.60
CA ILE A 139 -16.37 1.73 3.11
C ILE A 139 -17.60 1.42 2.26
N GLN A 140 -18.48 2.42 2.00
CA GLN A 140 -19.67 2.23 1.17
C GLN A 140 -19.36 1.73 -0.23
N CYS A 141 -18.29 2.27 -0.86
CA CYS A 141 -17.84 1.81 -2.16
C CYS A 141 -17.29 0.37 -2.12
N CYS A 142 -16.55 0.03 -1.07
CA CYS A 142 -16.07 -1.33 -0.85
C CYS A 142 -17.23 -2.31 -0.59
N ASP A 143 -18.25 -1.90 0.18
CA ASP A 143 -19.45 -2.70 0.40
C ASP A 143 -20.13 -3.02 -0.93
N ARG A 144 -20.34 -2.01 -1.79
CA ARG A 144 -20.93 -2.24 -3.11
C ARG A 144 -20.07 -3.15 -3.99
N ALA A 145 -18.74 -2.99 -3.96
CA ALA A 145 -17.82 -3.88 -4.67
C ALA A 145 -17.92 -5.33 -4.18
N LEU A 146 -18.11 -5.54 -2.86
CA LEU A 146 -18.22 -6.85 -2.23
C LEU A 146 -19.61 -7.49 -2.41
N GLU A 147 -20.68 -6.71 -2.53
CA GLU A 147 -21.99 -7.22 -2.96
C GLU A 147 -21.91 -7.81 -4.37
N LEU A 148 -21.25 -7.13 -5.29
CA LEU A 148 -21.05 -7.57 -6.66
C LEU A 148 -20.05 -8.74 -6.77
N ARG A 149 -18.99 -8.73 -5.96
CA ARG A 149 -17.95 -9.76 -5.95
C ARG A 149 -17.52 -10.09 -4.51
N PRO A 150 -18.19 -11.03 -3.82
CA PRO A 150 -17.94 -11.35 -2.39
C PRO A 150 -16.49 -11.85 -2.09
N ARG A 151 -15.78 -12.38 -3.07
CA ARG A 151 -14.38 -12.83 -2.94
C ARG A 151 -13.38 -11.83 -3.51
N TYR A 152 -13.70 -10.54 -3.52
CA TYR A 152 -12.78 -9.51 -4.01
C TYR A 152 -11.78 -9.12 -2.92
N LEU A 153 -10.59 -9.73 -2.97
CA LEU A 153 -9.52 -9.55 -1.97
C LEU A 153 -9.20 -8.06 -1.71
N SER A 154 -9.00 -7.28 -2.78
CA SER A 154 -8.62 -5.87 -2.66
C SER A 154 -9.69 -5.04 -1.95
N ALA A 155 -10.97 -5.31 -2.20
CA ALA A 155 -12.07 -4.59 -1.55
C ALA A 155 -12.15 -4.91 -0.05
N TRP A 156 -11.93 -6.16 0.37
CA TRP A 156 -11.81 -6.49 1.79
C TRP A 156 -10.65 -5.77 2.48
N VAL A 157 -9.49 -5.72 1.83
CA VAL A 157 -8.29 -5.06 2.37
C VAL A 157 -8.47 -3.55 2.48
N ASN A 158 -9.05 -2.91 1.46
CA ASN A 158 -9.29 -1.46 1.45
C ASN A 158 -10.36 -1.09 2.50
N ARG A 159 -11.42 -1.88 2.60
CA ARG A 159 -12.45 -1.71 3.65
C ARG A 159 -11.84 -1.79 5.05
N GLY A 160 -10.98 -2.80 5.31
CA GLY A 160 -10.26 -2.94 6.57
C GLY A 160 -9.36 -1.73 6.84
N TYR A 161 -8.64 -1.25 5.83
CA TYR A 161 -7.82 -0.05 5.94
C TYR A 161 -8.66 1.19 6.34
N ALA A 162 -9.81 1.38 5.72
CA ALA A 162 -10.70 2.50 6.03
C ALA A 162 -11.23 2.42 7.47
N PHE A 163 -11.64 1.22 7.94
CA PHE A 163 -12.02 1.00 9.34
C PHE A 163 -10.89 1.32 10.31
N GLY A 164 -9.65 0.90 9.99
CA GLY A 164 -8.48 1.22 10.81
C GLY A 164 -8.21 2.72 10.91
N LYS A 165 -8.43 3.49 9.82
CA LYS A 165 -8.34 4.96 9.84
C LYS A 165 -9.40 5.62 10.73
N LEU A 166 -10.57 5.03 10.80
CA LEU A 166 -11.66 5.44 11.70
C LEU A 166 -11.49 4.89 13.14
N LYS A 167 -10.44 4.09 13.39
CA LYS A 167 -10.18 3.40 14.67
C LYS A 167 -11.25 2.38 15.07
N TRP A 168 -11.96 1.82 14.11
CA TRP A 168 -12.93 0.74 14.30
C TRP A 168 -12.19 -0.59 14.11
N PHE A 169 -11.40 -0.94 15.12
CA PHE A 169 -10.40 -2.01 15.02
C PHE A 169 -11.01 -3.41 14.97
N GLU A 170 -12.18 -3.62 15.56
CA GLU A 170 -12.91 -4.88 15.48
C GLU A 170 -13.37 -5.17 14.04
N GLU A 171 -13.95 -4.18 13.38
CA GLU A 171 -14.40 -4.26 11.99
C GLU A 171 -13.20 -4.39 11.04
N GLU A 172 -12.10 -3.71 11.34
CA GLU A 172 -10.83 -3.85 10.62
C GLU A 172 -10.36 -5.31 10.64
N ILE A 173 -10.34 -5.95 11.81
CA ILE A 173 -9.94 -7.36 11.98
C ILE A 173 -10.85 -8.29 11.18
N ILE A 174 -12.16 -8.08 11.22
CA ILE A 174 -13.13 -8.88 10.45
C ILE A 174 -12.82 -8.80 8.95
N CYS A 175 -12.49 -7.63 8.43
CA CYS A 175 -12.14 -7.44 7.02
C CYS A 175 -10.86 -8.20 6.64
N TYR A 176 -9.81 -8.12 7.47
CA TYR A 176 -8.58 -8.88 7.21
C TYR A 176 -8.77 -10.38 7.37
N ASP A 177 -9.65 -10.83 8.28
CA ASP A 177 -10.01 -12.25 8.37
C ASP A 177 -10.70 -12.74 7.10
N ARG A 178 -11.58 -11.95 6.50
CA ARG A 178 -12.20 -12.27 5.21
C ARG A 178 -11.15 -12.29 4.09
N ALA A 179 -10.25 -11.33 4.05
CA ALA A 179 -9.14 -11.31 3.10
C ALA A 179 -8.24 -12.55 3.23
N LEU A 180 -7.90 -12.95 4.45
CA LEU A 180 -7.06 -14.11 4.75
C LEU A 180 -7.74 -15.46 4.49
N ARG A 181 -9.09 -15.51 4.49
CA ARG A 181 -9.84 -16.71 4.01
C ARG A 181 -9.73 -16.87 2.49
N ILE A 182 -9.58 -15.76 1.75
CA ILE A 182 -9.41 -15.77 0.28
C ILE A 182 -7.96 -16.11 -0.06
N TYR A 183 -7.00 -15.46 0.60
CA TYR A 183 -5.57 -15.67 0.41
C TYR A 183 -4.86 -15.77 1.77
N PRO A 184 -4.64 -17.00 2.31
CA PRO A 184 -4.11 -17.24 3.66
C PRO A 184 -2.70 -16.72 3.90
N PHE A 185 -1.90 -16.57 2.83
CA PHE A 185 -0.51 -16.13 2.86
C PHE A 185 -0.34 -14.64 2.54
N TYR A 186 -1.40 -13.84 2.66
CA TYR A 186 -1.33 -12.41 2.38
C TYR A 186 -0.64 -11.65 3.52
N PHE A 187 0.68 -11.53 3.42
CA PHE A 187 1.55 -10.93 4.43
C PHE A 187 1.04 -9.56 4.92
N SER A 188 0.68 -8.66 3.99
CA SER A 188 0.21 -7.32 4.35
C SER A 188 -1.06 -7.34 5.23
N ALA A 189 -2.00 -8.26 4.97
CA ALA A 189 -3.21 -8.40 5.80
C ALA A 189 -2.89 -8.94 7.20
N LEU A 190 -1.93 -9.88 7.31
CA LEU A 190 -1.49 -10.39 8.61
C LEU A 190 -0.85 -9.28 9.45
N ILE A 191 0.06 -8.48 8.88
CA ILE A 191 0.68 -7.36 9.59
C ILE A 191 -0.38 -6.34 10.04
N LYS A 192 -1.29 -5.95 9.16
CA LYS A 192 -2.36 -4.99 9.49
C LYS A 192 -3.30 -5.53 10.57
N LYS A 193 -3.70 -6.80 10.49
CA LYS A 193 -4.47 -7.47 11.54
C LYS A 193 -3.72 -7.49 12.86
N GLY A 194 -2.41 -7.79 12.86
CA GLY A 194 -1.57 -7.73 14.06
C GLY A 194 -1.57 -6.34 14.69
N ILE A 195 -1.45 -5.29 13.89
CA ILE A 195 -1.51 -3.89 14.37
C ILE A 195 -2.89 -3.56 14.96
N ALA A 196 -3.98 -3.98 14.32
CA ALA A 196 -5.33 -3.78 14.85
C ALA A 196 -5.53 -4.47 16.22
N LEU A 197 -5.03 -5.71 16.36
CA LEU A 197 -5.05 -6.44 17.62
C LEU A 197 -4.21 -5.76 18.72
N ILE A 198 -3.06 -5.17 18.37
CA ILE A 198 -2.23 -4.39 19.28
C ILE A 198 -3.00 -3.15 19.77
N ASN A 199 -3.70 -2.45 18.88
CA ASN A 199 -4.52 -1.29 19.24
C ASN A 199 -5.65 -1.66 20.20
N LEU A 200 -6.21 -2.86 20.09
CA LEU A 200 -7.19 -3.43 21.03
C LEU A 200 -6.54 -4.06 22.28
N LYS A 201 -5.21 -3.97 22.45
CA LYS A 201 -4.44 -4.59 23.53
C LYS A 201 -4.57 -6.13 23.60
N ARG A 202 -4.97 -6.76 22.51
CA ARG A 202 -5.07 -8.23 22.37
C ARG A 202 -3.71 -8.80 21.96
N TYR A 203 -2.72 -8.63 22.83
CA TYR A 203 -1.32 -8.90 22.51
C TYR A 203 -1.02 -10.37 22.21
N THR A 204 -1.68 -11.31 22.91
CA THR A 204 -1.53 -12.75 22.64
C THR A 204 -1.99 -13.13 21.24
N ASP A 205 -3.18 -12.67 20.85
CA ASP A 205 -3.74 -12.93 19.52
C ASP A 205 -2.87 -12.26 18.42
N ALA A 206 -2.31 -11.08 18.73
CA ALA A 206 -1.40 -10.40 17.83
C ALA A 206 -0.12 -11.22 17.58
N ILE A 207 0.47 -11.82 18.62
CA ILE A 207 1.67 -12.68 18.51
C ILE A 207 1.39 -13.83 17.55
N ASP A 208 0.28 -14.55 17.69
CA ASP A 208 -0.06 -15.69 16.82
C ASP A 208 -0.16 -15.28 15.33
N VAL A 209 -0.74 -14.11 15.06
CA VAL A 209 -0.87 -13.59 13.70
C VAL A 209 0.48 -13.12 13.14
N LEU A 210 1.33 -12.52 13.99
CA LEU A 210 2.65 -12.02 13.61
C LEU A 210 3.64 -13.17 13.39
N ASP A 211 3.52 -14.28 14.14
CA ASP A 211 4.30 -15.50 13.90
C ASP A 211 3.98 -16.11 12.53
N ARG A 212 2.71 -16.12 12.15
CA ARG A 212 2.31 -16.51 10.79
C ARG A 212 2.88 -15.55 9.73
N ALA A 213 2.87 -14.25 9.98
CA ALA A 213 3.47 -13.28 9.06
C ALA A 213 4.97 -13.52 8.91
N HIS A 214 5.69 -13.74 10.02
CA HIS A 214 7.11 -14.03 10.01
C HIS A 214 7.46 -15.32 9.26
N SER A 215 6.63 -16.38 9.39
CA SER A 215 6.85 -17.64 8.66
C SER A 215 6.72 -17.51 7.14
N ILE A 216 6.02 -16.48 6.65
CA ILE A 216 5.86 -16.20 5.22
C ILE A 216 7.05 -15.37 4.69
N GLU A 217 7.49 -14.38 5.44
CA GLU A 217 8.61 -13.49 5.08
C GLU A 217 9.63 -13.44 6.21
N LEU A 218 10.53 -14.44 6.27
CA LEU A 218 11.57 -14.57 7.30
C LEU A 218 12.52 -13.37 7.38
N GLY A 219 12.75 -12.68 6.27
CA GLY A 219 13.60 -11.47 6.19
C GLY A 219 12.88 -10.17 6.55
N ASN A 220 11.64 -10.20 7.03
CA ASN A 220 10.87 -9.00 7.31
C ASN A 220 10.93 -8.60 8.79
N ALA A 221 11.72 -7.58 9.09
CA ALA A 221 11.92 -7.07 10.45
C ALA A 221 10.64 -6.59 11.15
N LYS A 222 9.61 -6.17 10.36
CA LYS A 222 8.40 -5.55 10.93
C LYS A 222 7.57 -6.53 11.76
N ALA A 223 7.45 -7.79 11.31
CA ALA A 223 6.71 -8.82 12.05
C ALA A 223 7.38 -9.09 13.41
N LEU A 224 8.71 -9.26 13.43
CA LEU A 224 9.50 -9.47 14.64
C LEU A 224 9.43 -8.27 15.59
N TYR A 225 9.57 -7.05 15.07
CA TYR A 225 9.42 -5.83 15.87
C TYR A 225 8.06 -5.78 16.58
N LEU A 226 6.96 -5.96 15.83
CA LEU A 226 5.61 -5.92 16.39
C LEU A 226 5.38 -7.05 17.42
N LYS A 227 5.95 -8.24 17.19
CA LYS A 227 5.94 -9.34 18.16
C LYS A 227 6.70 -8.96 19.42
N GLY A 228 7.91 -8.40 19.30
CA GLY A 228 8.71 -7.91 20.42
C GLY A 228 7.97 -6.86 21.25
N LEU A 229 7.26 -5.94 20.57
CA LEU A 229 6.37 -4.97 21.22
C LEU A 229 5.28 -5.67 22.04
N CYS A 230 4.58 -6.65 21.46
CA CYS A 230 3.55 -7.41 22.17
C CYS A 230 4.10 -8.13 23.40
N LEU A 231 5.27 -8.79 23.26
CA LEU A 231 5.93 -9.49 24.37
C LEU A 231 6.32 -8.51 25.49
N SER A 232 6.87 -7.36 25.16
CA SER A 232 7.20 -6.30 26.13
C SER A 232 5.94 -5.81 26.87
N MET A 233 4.83 -5.61 26.15
CA MET A 233 3.56 -5.19 26.76
C MET A 233 2.93 -6.26 27.65
N LEU A 234 3.27 -7.53 27.46
CA LEU A 234 2.89 -8.66 28.33
C LEU A 234 3.87 -8.90 29.50
N GLY A 235 4.90 -8.06 29.64
CA GLY A 235 5.93 -8.21 30.67
C GLY A 235 6.95 -9.33 30.41
N LYS A 236 6.94 -9.95 29.23
CA LYS A 236 7.88 -11.02 28.80
C LYS A 236 9.14 -10.39 28.20
N HIS A 237 9.88 -9.64 29.05
CA HIS A 237 10.94 -8.75 28.58
C HIS A 237 12.15 -9.46 27.97
N GLU A 238 12.57 -10.66 28.48
CA GLU A 238 13.63 -11.46 27.86
C GLU A 238 13.27 -11.83 26.42
N ALA A 239 12.10 -12.45 26.23
CA ALA A 239 11.65 -12.86 24.91
C ALA A 239 11.40 -11.65 23.97
N ALA A 240 11.06 -10.49 24.54
CA ALA A 240 10.94 -9.25 23.76
C ALA A 240 12.31 -8.81 23.23
N VAL A 241 13.35 -8.83 24.07
CA VAL A 241 14.72 -8.47 23.67
C VAL A 241 15.20 -9.40 22.55
N ASP A 242 15.05 -10.71 22.70
CA ASP A 242 15.46 -11.71 21.70
C ASP A 242 14.78 -11.46 20.33
N CYS A 243 13.49 -11.15 20.31
CA CYS A 243 12.76 -10.82 19.07
C CYS A 243 13.18 -9.48 18.46
N LEU A 244 13.48 -8.50 19.31
CA LEU A 244 13.90 -7.17 18.86
C LEU A 244 15.32 -7.18 18.33
N GLU A 245 16.23 -7.97 18.90
CA GLU A 245 17.57 -8.18 18.37
C GLU A 245 17.51 -8.75 16.96
N GLN A 246 16.74 -9.82 16.74
CA GLN A 246 16.52 -10.38 15.41
C GLN A 246 15.94 -9.36 14.42
N ALA A 247 14.96 -8.55 14.85
CA ALA A 247 14.40 -7.50 14.01
C ALA A 247 15.45 -6.45 13.62
N LEU A 248 16.30 -6.06 14.56
CA LEU A 248 17.34 -5.04 14.38
C LEU A 248 18.57 -5.55 13.62
N GLU A 249 18.85 -6.85 13.65
CA GLU A 249 19.82 -7.50 12.76
C GLU A 249 19.40 -7.40 11.30
N ILE A 250 18.10 -7.58 11.03
CA ILE A 250 17.54 -7.46 9.66
C ILE A 250 17.47 -5.98 9.25
N ASN A 251 17.01 -5.11 10.13
CA ASN A 251 16.88 -3.68 9.87
C ASN A 251 17.17 -2.84 11.12
N SER A 252 18.39 -2.35 11.24
CA SER A 252 18.85 -1.53 12.36
C SER A 252 18.27 -0.11 12.40
N THR A 253 17.52 0.33 11.35
CA THR A 253 16.98 1.69 11.27
C THR A 253 15.59 1.84 11.88
N ILE A 254 15.03 0.79 12.47
CA ILE A 254 13.71 0.85 13.14
C ILE A 254 13.89 1.49 14.53
N ALA A 255 13.70 2.81 14.61
CA ALA A 255 13.86 3.56 15.86
C ALA A 255 12.95 3.02 16.98
N ASP A 256 11.68 2.76 16.67
CA ASP A 256 10.72 2.20 17.65
C ASP A 256 11.18 0.84 18.22
N ALA A 257 11.86 0.00 17.45
CA ALA A 257 12.39 -1.28 17.96
C ALA A 257 13.48 -1.06 19.02
N TRP A 258 14.36 -0.09 18.79
CA TRP A 258 15.37 0.30 19.79
C TRP A 258 14.72 0.87 21.06
N VAL A 259 13.64 1.66 20.93
CA VAL A 259 12.89 2.19 22.09
C VAL A 259 12.28 1.06 22.91
N VAL A 260 11.60 0.10 22.27
CA VAL A 260 10.98 -1.04 22.96
C VAL A 260 12.04 -1.93 23.60
N MET A 261 13.17 -2.14 22.92
CA MET A 261 14.34 -2.89 23.46
C MET A 261 14.90 -2.21 24.69
N SER A 262 15.12 -0.89 24.64
CA SER A 262 15.58 -0.10 25.78
C SER A 262 14.67 -0.23 26.99
N ASN A 263 13.34 -0.10 26.78
CA ASN A 263 12.36 -0.28 27.85
C ASN A 263 12.42 -1.70 28.45
N SER A 264 12.50 -2.72 27.61
CA SER A 264 12.57 -4.11 28.06
C SER A 264 13.86 -4.40 28.86
N CYS A 265 15.03 -3.91 28.39
CA CYS A 265 16.30 -3.99 29.12
C CYS A 265 16.24 -3.24 30.47
N PHE A 266 15.59 -2.07 30.50
CA PHE A 266 15.39 -1.32 31.75
C PHE A 266 14.57 -2.11 32.78
N MET A 267 13.49 -2.76 32.36
CA MET A 267 12.64 -3.60 33.21
C MET A 267 13.39 -4.84 33.73
N LEU A 268 14.35 -5.35 32.96
CA LEU A 268 15.24 -6.46 33.34
C LEU A 268 16.41 -6.04 34.25
N GLY A 269 16.58 -4.73 34.49
CA GLY A 269 17.75 -4.21 35.21
C GLY A 269 19.05 -4.17 34.41
N ARG A 270 19.02 -4.44 33.11
CA ARG A 270 20.16 -4.36 32.18
C ARG A 270 20.39 -2.89 31.76
N LEU A 271 20.83 -2.06 32.71
CA LEU A 271 20.81 -0.60 32.58
C LEU A 271 21.77 -0.06 31.51
N GLU A 272 22.95 -0.65 31.33
CA GLU A 272 23.91 -0.29 30.29
C GLU A 272 23.38 -0.61 28.89
N GLU A 273 22.73 -1.76 28.70
CA GLU A 273 22.11 -2.14 27.45
C GLU A 273 20.93 -1.26 27.12
N SER A 274 20.09 -0.95 28.12
CA SER A 274 19.01 0.03 27.99
C SER A 274 19.52 1.37 27.50
N ALA A 275 20.57 1.93 28.12
CA ALA A 275 21.12 3.23 27.73
C ALA A 275 21.70 3.19 26.30
N ARG A 276 22.37 2.11 25.91
CA ARG A 276 22.93 1.94 24.54
C ARG A 276 21.82 1.83 23.48
N ALA A 277 20.81 1.02 23.72
CA ALA A 277 19.66 0.88 22.82
C ALA A 277 18.98 2.22 22.60
N PHE A 278 18.94 3.03 23.63
CA PHE A 278 18.41 4.36 23.70
C PHE A 278 19.17 5.34 22.82
N ASP A 279 20.52 5.33 22.93
CA ASP A 279 21.38 6.16 22.08
C ASP A 279 21.18 5.81 20.59
N LYS A 280 20.97 4.56 20.28
CA LYS A 280 20.66 4.12 18.92
C LYS A 280 19.32 4.67 18.42
N ALA A 281 18.26 4.59 19.23
CA ALA A 281 16.96 5.16 18.89
C ALA A 281 17.05 6.67 18.65
N TYR A 282 17.69 7.39 19.56
CA TYR A 282 17.88 8.84 19.47
C TYR A 282 18.71 9.28 18.26
N TYR A 283 19.72 8.50 17.89
CA TYR A 283 20.51 8.78 16.68
C TYR A 283 19.70 8.66 15.40
N ILE A 284 18.72 7.75 15.36
CA ILE A 284 17.85 7.53 14.20
C ILE A 284 16.72 8.57 14.16
N ASP A 285 16.08 8.85 15.31
CA ASP A 285 15.02 9.85 15.43
C ASP A 285 15.27 10.79 16.62
N VAL A 286 15.94 11.92 16.34
CA VAL A 286 16.30 12.94 17.33
C VAL A 286 15.07 13.56 18.04
N LYS A 287 13.88 13.41 17.49
CA LYS A 287 12.64 13.99 18.05
C LYS A 287 11.91 13.05 19.03
N ASP A 288 12.34 11.81 19.19
CA ASP A 288 11.68 10.89 20.13
C ASP A 288 12.05 11.22 21.57
N VAL A 289 11.16 12.02 22.19
CA VAL A 289 11.24 12.44 23.59
C VAL A 289 11.21 11.25 24.56
N ARG A 290 10.43 10.19 24.25
CA ARG A 290 10.29 8.99 25.12
C ARG A 290 11.64 8.36 25.36
N SER A 291 12.43 8.38 24.31
CA SER A 291 13.75 7.81 24.31
C SER A 291 14.68 8.52 25.33
N GLY A 292 14.75 9.85 25.37
CA GLY A 292 15.56 10.60 26.36
C GLY A 292 15.16 10.37 27.82
N LEU A 293 13.85 10.18 28.10
CA LEU A 293 13.39 9.94 29.46
C LEU A 293 13.89 8.61 30.05
N VAL A 294 13.78 7.52 29.29
CA VAL A 294 14.22 6.20 29.78
C VAL A 294 15.74 6.14 29.95
N LYS A 295 16.50 6.76 29.03
CA LYS A 295 17.96 6.91 29.21
C LYS A 295 18.29 7.63 30.52
N GLY A 296 17.66 8.78 30.75
CA GLY A 296 17.86 9.54 31.97
C GLY A 296 17.56 8.71 33.23
N LEU A 297 16.46 7.95 33.23
CA LEU A 297 16.10 7.04 34.33
C LEU A 297 17.10 5.91 34.50
N SER A 298 17.61 5.32 33.42
CA SER A 298 18.66 4.28 33.48
C SER A 298 19.93 4.83 34.11
N LEU A 299 20.38 6.00 33.66
CA LEU A 299 21.56 6.70 34.19
C LEU A 299 21.41 7.06 35.68
N LEU A 300 20.24 7.51 36.11
CA LEU A 300 19.95 7.75 37.53
C LEU A 300 20.08 6.47 38.36
N LYS A 301 19.51 5.35 37.90
CA LYS A 301 19.63 4.07 38.59
C LYS A 301 21.07 3.56 38.65
N MET A 302 21.91 3.96 37.69
CA MET A 302 23.36 3.62 37.67
C MET A 302 24.20 4.60 38.53
N GLY A 303 23.59 5.62 39.15
CA GLY A 303 24.29 6.63 39.91
C GLY A 303 25.04 7.65 39.05
N LYS A 304 24.80 7.70 37.74
CA LYS A 304 25.43 8.64 36.77
C LYS A 304 24.62 9.92 36.66
N PHE A 305 24.60 10.71 37.74
CA PHE A 305 23.70 11.88 37.89
C PHE A 305 23.92 12.95 36.82
N ASP A 306 25.15 13.31 36.50
CA ASP A 306 25.46 14.37 35.54
C ASP A 306 25.01 13.99 34.12
N ASP A 307 25.19 12.73 33.74
CA ASP A 307 24.75 12.21 32.42
C ASP A 307 23.22 12.13 32.37
N ALA A 308 22.56 11.77 33.48
CA ALA A 308 21.10 11.77 33.57
C ALA A 308 20.52 13.19 33.39
N ILE A 309 21.11 14.19 34.06
CA ILE A 309 20.72 15.60 33.91
C ILE A 309 20.89 16.07 32.45
N ARG A 310 21.98 15.72 31.77
CA ARG A 310 22.18 16.03 30.35
C ARG A 310 21.13 15.39 29.47
N SER A 311 20.78 14.11 29.74
CA SER A 311 19.75 13.39 28.99
C SER A 311 18.38 14.07 29.13
N PHE A 312 17.98 14.45 30.35
CA PHE A 312 16.72 15.15 30.58
C PHE A 312 16.72 16.58 29.98
N SER A 313 17.85 17.29 30.03
CA SER A 313 17.98 18.62 29.44
C SER A 313 17.82 18.58 27.91
N ASN A 314 18.34 17.54 27.25
CA ASN A 314 18.14 17.33 25.81
C ASN A 314 16.67 17.10 25.46
N VAL A 315 15.95 16.33 26.28
CA VAL A 315 14.50 16.11 26.14
C VAL A 315 13.72 17.43 26.27
N LEU A 316 14.02 18.23 27.29
CA LEU A 316 13.40 19.53 27.48
C LEU A 316 13.68 20.48 26.30
N GLY A 317 14.90 20.46 25.75
CA GLY A 317 15.27 21.23 24.57
C GLY A 317 14.51 20.85 23.30
N VAL A 318 14.06 19.59 23.18
CA VAL A 318 13.20 19.14 22.07
C VAL A 318 11.73 19.53 22.30
N LEU A 319 11.25 19.48 23.54
CA LEU A 319 9.86 19.85 23.90
C LEU A 319 9.58 21.36 23.80
N LEU A 320 10.62 22.19 23.92
CA LEU A 320 10.50 23.65 23.89
C LEU A 320 10.70 24.27 22.50
N ARG A 321 10.97 23.44 21.48
CA ARG A 321 11.05 23.82 20.06
C ARG A 321 9.80 23.38 19.29
#